data_465a3a8ea333cf9286eabbfd10165975
#
_entry.id   465a3a8ea333cf9286eabbfd10165975
#
_cell.length_a   1.000
_cell.length_b   1.000
_cell.length_c   1.000
_cell.angle_alpha   90.00
_cell.angle_beta   90.00
_cell.angle_gamma   90.00
#
_symmetry.space_group_name_H-M   'P 1'
#
loop_
_entity.id
_entity.type
_entity.pdbx_description
1 polymer ?
#
loop_
_entity_poly.entity_id
_entity_poly.type
_entity_poly.pdbx_seq_one_letter_code
_entity_poly.pdbx_strand_id
1 'polypeptide(L)'
;DSVQSYAPVGKHHPFWTCRVDDDGRVDAWEDNDIFRRQDLPAAYIPDGGVIAVRRASLFQIDPARPHAFLGADRRGVLNARGSVIDVDDEIDLLVAEATLVRNAGDRKFADIRSGVHA
;
A
#
# COMPACT_ATOMS: atom_id res chain seq x y z
N ASP A 1 -2.37 14.36 -13.85
CA ASP A 1 -1.26 15.13 -13.31
C ASP A 1 -0.27 14.25 -12.57
N SER A 2 -0.75 13.23 -11.85
CA SER A 2 0.10 12.24 -11.21
C SER A 2 -0.52 10.85 -11.21
N VAL A 3 0.35 9.84 -11.12
CA VAL A 3 -0.01 8.44 -10.91
C VAL A 3 0.84 7.90 -9.76
N GLN A 4 0.20 7.22 -8.83
CA GLN A 4 0.85 6.60 -7.68
C GLN A 4 0.38 5.15 -7.54
N SER A 5 1.25 4.26 -7.07
CA SER A 5 0.90 2.88 -6.78
C SER A 5 0.27 2.75 -5.39
N TYR A 6 -0.69 1.83 -5.29
CA TYR A 6 -1.45 1.54 -4.08
C TYR A 6 -1.62 0.04 -3.91
N ALA A 7 -1.72 -0.39 -2.66
CA ALA A 7 -2.09 -1.75 -2.31
C ALA A 7 -3.36 -1.75 -1.41
N PRO A 8 -4.12 -2.86 -1.37
CA PRO A 8 -5.21 -3.01 -0.42
C PRO A 8 -4.70 -2.88 1.02
N VAL A 9 -5.38 -2.07 1.84
CA VAL A 9 -4.99 -1.77 3.22
C VAL A 9 -4.96 -3.00 4.14
N GLY A 10 -5.72 -4.04 3.81
CA GLY A 10 -5.73 -5.31 4.55
C GLY A 10 -6.31 -5.19 5.97
N LYS A 11 -5.52 -5.64 6.99
CA LYS A 11 -5.95 -5.65 8.39
C LYS A 11 -5.91 -4.28 9.09
N HIS A 12 -5.28 -3.29 8.46
CA HIS A 12 -5.14 -1.95 9.00
C HIS A 12 -6.17 -0.98 8.41
N HIS A 13 -7.40 -1.47 8.23
CA HIS A 13 -8.48 -0.69 7.66
C HIS A 13 -8.83 0.51 8.57
N PRO A 14 -9.05 1.73 8.02
CA PRO A 14 -9.35 2.94 8.80
C PRO A 14 -10.53 2.76 9.76
N PHE A 15 -11.57 2.03 9.36
CA PHE A 15 -12.75 1.77 10.21
C PHE A 15 -12.45 0.89 11.43
N TRP A 16 -11.29 0.24 11.48
CA TRP A 16 -10.86 -0.57 12.62
C TRP A 16 -9.64 0.03 13.32
N THR A 17 -9.26 1.23 12.97
CA THR A 17 -8.28 2.00 13.73
C THR A 17 -8.98 2.77 14.86
N CYS A 18 -8.25 3.03 15.93
CA CYS A 18 -8.77 3.73 17.09
C CYS A 18 -7.77 4.77 17.59
N ARG A 19 -8.27 5.68 18.40
CA ARG A 19 -7.48 6.58 19.23
C ARG A 19 -7.45 6.02 20.64
N VAL A 20 -6.33 6.15 21.30
CA VAL A 20 -6.19 5.82 22.73
C VAL A 20 -5.68 7.07 23.40
N ASP A 21 -6.41 7.57 24.39
CA ASP A 21 -6.00 8.74 25.16
C ASP A 21 -5.02 8.38 26.29
N ASP A 22 -4.54 9.38 27.00
CA ASP A 22 -3.55 9.21 28.08
C ASP A 22 -4.12 8.40 29.28
N ASP A 23 -5.45 8.34 29.43
CA ASP A 23 -6.15 7.55 30.44
C ASP A 23 -6.45 6.12 29.96
N GLY A 24 -6.08 5.78 28.74
CA GLY A 24 -6.31 4.48 28.12
C GLY A 24 -7.72 4.27 27.57
N ARG A 25 -8.51 5.32 27.40
CA ARG A 25 -9.82 5.23 26.75
C ARG A 25 -9.63 5.05 25.26
N VAL A 26 -10.51 4.24 24.68
CA VAL A 26 -10.46 3.88 23.26
C VAL A 26 -11.68 4.43 22.54
N ASP A 27 -11.45 5.24 21.52
CA ASP A 27 -12.46 5.75 20.61
C ASP A 27 -12.15 5.32 19.18
N ALA A 28 -13.17 5.00 18.39
CA ALA A 28 -12.99 4.73 16.97
C ALA A 28 -12.38 5.94 16.28
N TRP A 29 -11.45 5.72 15.32
CA TRP A 29 -10.93 6.79 14.48
C TRP A 29 -12.01 7.35 13.57
N GLU A 30 -12.84 6.46 13.02
CA GLU A 30 -14.05 6.77 12.26
C GLU A 30 -15.22 5.93 12.78
N ASP A 31 -16.33 6.57 13.11
CA ASP A 31 -17.52 5.89 13.57
C ASP A 31 -18.10 5.01 12.46
N ASN A 32 -18.33 3.75 12.79
CA ASN A 32 -18.97 2.78 11.90
C ASN A 32 -19.56 1.62 12.71
N ASP A 33 -20.39 0.81 12.04
CA ASP A 33 -21.05 -0.37 12.61
C ASP A 33 -20.60 -1.69 11.97
N ILE A 34 -19.44 -1.69 11.31
CA ILE A 34 -18.92 -2.84 10.57
C ILE A 34 -18.06 -3.72 11.46
N PHE A 35 -18.56 -4.92 11.78
CA PHE A 35 -17.89 -5.88 12.64
C PHE A 35 -17.20 -7.03 11.89
N ARG A 36 -17.53 -7.24 10.61
CA ARG A 36 -16.97 -8.34 9.83
C ARG A 36 -16.08 -7.80 8.73
N ARG A 37 -14.93 -8.44 8.55
CA ARG A 37 -13.91 -8.02 7.55
C ARG A 37 -14.44 -8.00 6.12
N GLN A 38 -15.31 -8.94 5.77
CA GLN A 38 -15.87 -9.03 4.42
C GLN A 38 -16.87 -7.91 4.11
N ASP A 39 -17.37 -7.20 5.11
CA ASP A 39 -18.32 -6.11 4.96
C ASP A 39 -17.63 -4.74 4.85
N LEU A 40 -16.30 -4.71 5.07
CA LEU A 40 -15.51 -3.49 4.94
C LEU A 40 -15.48 -3.01 3.48
N PRO A 41 -15.65 -1.71 3.24
CA PRO A 41 -15.46 -1.14 1.90
C PRO A 41 -14.02 -1.31 1.45
N ALA A 42 -13.79 -1.31 0.13
CA ALA A 42 -12.45 -1.36 -0.40
C ALA A 42 -11.66 -0.09 -0.01
N ALA A 43 -10.52 -0.28 0.64
CA ALA A 43 -9.62 0.80 1.01
C ALA A 43 -8.19 0.46 0.59
N TYR A 44 -7.45 1.49 0.21
CA TYR A 44 -6.11 1.36 -0.36
C TYR A 44 -5.15 2.32 0.34
N ILE A 45 -3.89 1.92 0.40
CA ILE A 45 -2.80 2.70 0.97
C ILE A 45 -1.70 2.86 -0.09
N PRO A 46 -1.01 4.00 -0.19
CA PRO A 46 0.23 4.08 -0.96
C PRO A 46 1.20 2.98 -0.53
N ASP A 47 1.81 2.29 -1.49
CA ASP A 47 2.65 1.12 -1.21
C ASP A 47 4.15 1.37 -1.39
N GLY A 48 4.55 2.63 -1.63
CA GLY A 48 5.94 3.02 -1.82
C GLY A 48 6.54 2.65 -3.19
N GLY A 49 5.81 1.92 -4.03
CA GLY A 49 6.35 1.36 -5.28
C GLY A 49 6.71 2.41 -6.32
N VAL A 50 5.78 3.31 -6.64
CA VAL A 50 6.03 4.36 -7.65
C VAL A 50 5.13 5.58 -7.46
N ILE A 51 5.69 6.74 -7.69
CA ILE A 51 5.00 8.00 -7.89
C ILE A 51 5.54 8.64 -9.17
N ALA A 52 4.68 8.85 -10.16
CA ALA A 52 5.01 9.60 -11.36
C ALA A 52 4.20 10.90 -11.40
N VAL A 53 4.86 12.03 -11.55
CA VAL A 53 4.25 13.35 -11.50
C VAL A 53 4.60 14.13 -12.77
N ARG A 54 3.59 14.75 -13.39
CA ARG A 54 3.82 15.65 -14.51
C ARG A 54 4.70 16.82 -14.07
N ARG A 55 5.76 17.12 -14.84
CA ARG A 55 6.71 18.17 -14.50
C ARG A 55 6.03 19.50 -14.12
N ALA A 56 4.99 19.92 -14.84
CA ALA A 56 4.29 21.17 -14.55
C ALA A 56 3.59 21.16 -13.17
N SER A 57 3.15 20.01 -12.69
CA SER A 57 2.51 19.87 -11.38
C SER A 57 3.51 19.97 -10.22
N LEU A 58 4.76 19.57 -10.42
CA LEU A 58 5.80 19.62 -9.37
C LEU A 58 6.05 21.03 -8.82
N PHE A 59 5.74 22.07 -9.59
CA PHE A 59 5.92 23.48 -9.18
C PHE A 59 4.68 24.07 -8.53
N GLN A 60 3.61 23.31 -8.33
CA GLN A 60 2.43 23.76 -7.61
C GLN A 60 2.68 23.69 -6.10
N ILE A 61 3.06 24.82 -5.53
CA ILE A 61 3.32 24.94 -4.10
C ILE A 61 2.15 25.64 -3.45
N ASP A 62 1.55 25.01 -2.46
CA ASP A 62 0.47 25.57 -1.65
C ASP A 62 0.69 25.17 -0.19
N PRO A 63 1.01 26.14 0.70
CA PRO A 63 1.24 25.84 2.12
C PRO A 63 0.05 25.20 2.83
N ALA A 64 -1.18 25.46 2.36
CA ALA A 64 -2.40 24.86 2.91
C ALA A 64 -2.66 23.44 2.36
N ARG A 65 -1.95 23.04 1.31
CA ARG A 65 -2.10 21.73 0.65
C ARG A 65 -0.73 21.12 0.35
N PRO A 66 -0.09 20.46 1.31
CA PRO A 66 1.28 19.92 1.17
C PRO A 66 1.47 19.00 -0.05
N HIS A 67 0.40 18.36 -0.54
CA HIS A 67 0.41 17.49 -1.70
C HIS A 67 -0.04 18.17 -3.01
N ALA A 68 -0.07 19.51 -3.08
CA ALA A 68 -0.46 20.24 -4.27
C ALA A 68 0.40 19.89 -5.50
N PHE A 69 1.67 19.53 -5.29
CA PHE A 69 2.60 19.10 -6.34
C PHE A 69 2.15 17.84 -7.10
N LEU A 70 1.23 17.05 -6.53
CA LEU A 70 0.64 15.90 -7.22
C LEU A 70 -0.43 16.30 -8.24
N GLY A 71 -0.84 17.57 -8.27
CA GLY A 71 -1.84 18.10 -9.17
C GLY A 71 -3.28 17.78 -8.77
N ALA A 72 -4.23 18.18 -9.60
CA ALA A 72 -5.66 17.99 -9.35
C ALA A 72 -6.16 16.61 -9.84
N ASP A 73 -5.70 16.14 -11.00
CA ASP A 73 -6.03 14.82 -11.53
C ASP A 73 -4.99 13.79 -11.06
N ARG A 74 -5.33 13.09 -9.99
CA ARG A 74 -4.51 12.05 -9.38
C ARG A 74 -5.11 10.69 -9.67
N ARG A 75 -4.27 9.76 -10.18
CA ARG A 75 -4.68 8.40 -10.56
C ARG A 75 -3.90 7.36 -9.75
N GLY A 76 -4.56 6.22 -9.48
CA GLY A 76 -3.97 5.09 -8.79
C GLY A 76 -3.70 3.92 -9.72
N VAL A 77 -2.56 3.23 -9.53
CA VAL A 77 -2.31 1.89 -10.05
C VAL A 77 -2.35 0.93 -8.88
N LEU A 78 -3.14 -0.14 -9.00
CA LEU A 78 -3.33 -1.09 -7.91
C LEU A 78 -2.36 -2.26 -8.05
N ASN A 79 -1.56 -2.47 -7.02
CA ASN A 79 -0.70 -3.62 -6.85
C ASN A 79 -1.37 -4.70 -5.98
N ALA A 80 -1.00 -5.95 -6.19
CA ALA A 80 -1.38 -7.00 -5.28
C ALA A 80 -0.71 -6.76 -3.91
N ARG A 81 -1.40 -7.11 -2.83
CA ARG A 81 -0.85 -6.97 -1.49
C ARG A 81 0.47 -7.75 -1.33
N GLY A 82 1.50 -7.07 -0.85
CA GLY A 82 2.83 -7.66 -0.62
C GLY A 82 3.66 -7.86 -1.90
N SER A 83 3.25 -7.33 -3.06
CA SER A 83 4.07 -7.32 -4.26
C SER A 83 5.10 -6.18 -4.26
N VAL A 84 4.87 -5.16 -3.48
CA VAL A 84 5.80 -4.07 -3.17
C VAL A 84 6.02 -4.04 -1.68
N ILE A 85 7.26 -3.85 -1.25
CA ILE A 85 7.64 -3.72 0.15
C ILE A 85 8.48 -2.45 0.23
N ASP A 86 7.95 -1.47 0.95
CA ASP A 86 8.68 -0.27 1.33
C ASP A 86 9.54 -0.62 2.53
N VAL A 87 10.85 -0.36 2.47
CA VAL A 87 11.79 -0.79 3.49
C VAL A 87 12.17 0.43 4.33
N ASP A 88 11.46 0.61 5.43
CA ASP A 88 11.69 1.69 6.38
C ASP A 88 12.44 1.22 7.64
N ASP A 89 12.32 -0.06 7.97
CA ASP A 89 12.94 -0.65 9.16
C ASP A 89 13.52 -2.06 8.91
N GLU A 90 14.11 -2.64 9.96
CA GLU A 90 14.72 -3.98 9.91
C GLU A 90 13.68 -5.09 9.65
N ILE A 91 12.46 -4.93 10.13
CA ILE A 91 11.39 -5.91 9.92
C ILE A 91 10.98 -5.93 8.45
N ASP A 92 10.87 -4.76 7.83
CA ASP A 92 10.57 -4.64 6.40
C ASP A 92 11.65 -5.30 5.55
N LEU A 93 12.93 -5.14 5.92
CA LEU A 93 14.05 -5.79 5.24
C LEU A 93 13.93 -7.31 5.32
N LEU A 94 13.64 -7.88 6.48
CA LEU A 94 13.43 -9.31 6.65
C LEU A 94 12.25 -9.83 5.83
N VAL A 95 11.16 -9.06 5.76
CA VAL A 95 9.99 -9.39 4.93
C VAL A 95 10.35 -9.35 3.44
N ALA A 96 11.14 -8.36 3.02
CA ALA A 96 11.61 -8.24 1.64
C ALA A 96 12.50 -9.44 1.26
N GLU A 97 13.47 -9.81 2.10
CA GLU A 97 14.34 -10.98 1.88
C GLU A 97 13.53 -12.28 1.77
N ALA A 98 12.60 -12.52 2.70
CA ALA A 98 11.76 -13.70 2.69
C ALA A 98 10.89 -13.77 1.41
N THR A 99 10.40 -12.63 0.96
CA THR A 99 9.59 -12.53 -0.27
C THR A 99 10.42 -12.83 -1.51
N LEU A 100 11.65 -12.32 -1.59
CA LEU A 100 12.57 -12.59 -2.70
C LEU A 100 12.96 -14.07 -2.77
N VAL A 101 13.25 -14.71 -1.63
CA VAL A 101 13.57 -16.14 -1.56
C VAL A 101 12.38 -16.98 -2.05
N ARG A 102 11.18 -16.67 -1.59
CA ARG A 102 9.96 -17.36 -2.05
C ARG A 102 9.77 -17.22 -3.56
N ASN A 103 9.86 -16.01 -4.11
CA ASN A 103 9.66 -15.76 -5.53
C ASN A 103 10.73 -16.41 -6.40
N ALA A 104 11.97 -16.51 -5.92
CA ALA A 104 13.04 -17.23 -6.59
C ALA A 104 12.77 -18.76 -6.62
N GLY A 105 12.19 -19.31 -5.56
CA GLY A 105 11.74 -20.69 -5.50
C GLY A 105 10.63 -20.96 -6.51
N ASP A 106 9.61 -20.12 -6.56
CA ASP A 106 8.47 -20.25 -7.48
C ASP A 106 8.91 -20.18 -8.95
N ARG A 107 9.86 -19.34 -9.31
CA ARG A 107 10.45 -19.29 -10.67
C ARG A 107 11.13 -20.59 -11.05
N LYS A 108 11.93 -21.18 -10.16
CA LYS A 108 12.57 -22.48 -10.42
C LYS A 108 11.56 -23.60 -10.68
N PHE A 109 10.43 -23.62 -9.94
CA PHE A 109 9.37 -24.59 -10.16
C PHE A 109 8.59 -24.34 -11.47
N ALA A 110 8.39 -23.10 -11.86
CA ALA A 110 7.76 -22.76 -13.14
C ALA A 110 8.62 -23.18 -14.33
N ASP A 111 9.94 -22.97 -14.27
CA ASP A 111 10.88 -23.39 -15.32
C ASP A 111 10.97 -24.93 -15.46
N ILE A 112 10.90 -25.66 -14.34
CA ILE A 112 10.87 -27.14 -14.36
C ILE A 112 9.57 -27.64 -15.01
N ARG A 113 8.42 -27.00 -14.75
CA ARG A 113 7.13 -27.39 -15.36
C ARG A 113 7.05 -27.06 -16.85
N SER A 114 7.67 -25.98 -17.31
CA SER A 114 7.70 -25.59 -18.72
C SER A 114 8.72 -26.43 -19.54
N GLY A 115 9.72 -27.03 -18.90
CA GLY A 115 10.72 -27.89 -19.53
C GLY A 115 10.31 -29.36 -19.73
N VAL A 116 9.11 -29.77 -19.31
CA VAL A 116 8.62 -31.17 -19.43
C VAL A 116 7.85 -31.40 -20.73
N HIS A 117 7.80 -30.45 -21.65
CA HIS A 117 7.26 -30.62 -23.02
C HIS A 117 8.35 -30.33 -24.06
N ALA A 118 9.40 -31.16 -24.03
CA ALA A 118 10.33 -31.33 -25.15
C ALA A 118 10.46 -32.80 -25.47
#